data_6efa576f26b82c4660955ed33222aaff
#
_entry.id   6efa576f26b82c4660955ed33222aaff
#
_cell.length_a   1.000
_cell.length_b   1.000
_cell.length_c   1.000
_cell.angle_alpha   90.00
_cell.angle_beta   90.00
_cell.angle_gamma   90.00
#
_symmetry.space_group_name_H-M   'P 1'
#
loop_
_entity.id
_entity.type
_entity.pdbx_description
1 polymer ?
#
loop_
_entity_poly.entity_id
_entity_poly.type
_entity_poly.pdbx_seq_one_letter_code
_entity_poly.pdbx_strand_id
1 'polypeptide(L)'
;LHDAHPHNRPDQMAIHPVVRVHPETGKKALYVNEHFTRRLVEMNSTESDVLLGYLTKWVANPRFTVRYRWTEGTIAIWDNRCTQHFVLNDFVGERIIQRVTIMGDKPQGNKPAWKPWIRPGRLSATSRHDRQLYMYLKSKKLIDVD
;
A
#
# COMPACT_ATOMS: atom_id res chain seq x y z
N LEU A 1 -17.95 -1.25 16.08
CA LEU A 1 -17.40 0.09 15.72
C LEU A 1 -16.04 0.00 15.01
N HIS A 2 -15.79 -1.04 14.19
CA HIS A 2 -14.50 -1.22 13.49
C HIS A 2 -14.56 -1.03 11.97
N ASP A 3 -15.68 -0.55 11.41
CA ASP A 3 -15.85 -0.46 9.95
C ASP A 3 -15.69 0.94 9.35
N ALA A 4 -15.21 1.89 10.11
CA ALA A 4 -14.98 3.25 9.64
C ALA A 4 -13.50 3.55 9.41
N HIS A 5 -12.74 2.62 8.81
CA HIS A 5 -11.46 3.01 8.25
C HIS A 5 -11.71 3.87 7.00
N PRO A 6 -11.24 5.12 6.98
CA PRO A 6 -11.41 6.03 5.84
C PRO A 6 -10.88 5.46 4.53
N HIS A 7 -10.03 4.42 4.60
CA HIS A 7 -9.40 3.74 3.46
C HIS A 7 -10.32 2.81 2.66
N ASN A 8 -11.60 2.65 3.03
CA ASN A 8 -12.55 1.81 2.31
C ASN A 8 -13.44 2.59 1.31
N ARG A 9 -13.19 3.86 1.12
CA ARG A 9 -13.95 4.67 0.18
C ARG A 9 -13.40 4.52 -1.23
N PRO A 10 -14.25 4.31 -2.26
CA PRO A 10 -13.81 4.20 -3.65
C PRO A 10 -13.03 5.42 -4.16
N ASP A 11 -13.31 6.60 -3.62
CA ASP A 11 -12.63 7.86 -3.92
C ASP A 11 -11.20 7.94 -3.36
N GLN A 12 -10.85 7.07 -2.42
CA GLN A 12 -9.51 6.99 -1.82
C GLN A 12 -8.67 5.83 -2.36
N MET A 13 -9.14 5.15 -3.39
CA MET A 13 -8.39 4.09 -4.04
C MET A 13 -7.42 4.65 -5.07
N ALA A 14 -6.23 4.05 -5.16
CA ALA A 14 -5.26 4.34 -6.20
C ALA A 14 -4.50 3.06 -6.58
N ILE A 15 -4.06 2.97 -7.84
CA ILE A 15 -3.13 1.93 -8.29
C ILE A 15 -1.74 2.54 -8.30
N HIS A 16 -0.83 1.89 -7.60
CA HIS A 16 0.56 2.28 -7.48
C HIS A 16 1.49 1.19 -8.00
N PRO A 17 2.69 1.52 -8.46
CA PRO A 17 3.68 0.50 -8.80
C PRO A 17 4.12 -0.25 -7.54
N VAL A 18 4.28 -1.57 -7.64
CA VAL A 18 4.88 -2.40 -6.57
C VAL A 18 6.32 -2.01 -6.30
N VAL A 19 7.05 -1.66 -7.35
CA VAL A 19 8.41 -1.13 -7.28
C VAL A 19 8.39 0.32 -7.71
N ARG A 20 8.58 1.20 -6.75
CA ARG A 20 8.65 2.65 -6.97
C ARG A 20 10.09 3.07 -7.27
N VAL A 21 10.24 4.04 -8.16
CA VAL A 21 11.50 4.77 -8.36
C VAL A 21 11.49 6.02 -7.49
N HIS A 22 12.52 6.18 -6.68
CA HIS A 22 12.67 7.37 -5.84
C HIS A 22 13.05 8.57 -6.70
N PRO A 23 12.32 9.70 -6.64
CA PRO A 23 12.48 10.80 -7.60
C PRO A 23 13.83 11.51 -7.49
N GLU A 24 14.41 11.58 -6.29
CA GLU A 24 15.67 12.28 -6.06
C GLU A 24 16.90 11.39 -6.34
N THR A 25 16.80 10.10 -5.97
CA THR A 25 17.95 9.20 -6.01
C THR A 25 17.96 8.24 -7.17
N GLY A 26 16.84 8.08 -7.87
CA GLY A 26 16.63 7.07 -8.91
C GLY A 26 16.61 5.62 -8.41
N LYS A 27 16.82 5.40 -7.12
CA LYS A 27 16.82 4.04 -6.53
C LYS A 27 15.43 3.44 -6.52
N LYS A 28 15.37 2.13 -6.72
CA LYS A 28 14.13 1.35 -6.66
C LYS A 28 13.87 0.88 -5.24
N ALA A 29 12.63 0.96 -4.80
CA ALA A 29 12.17 0.48 -3.50
C ALA A 29 10.84 -0.27 -3.65
N LEU A 30 10.59 -1.27 -2.80
CA LEU A 30 9.29 -1.88 -2.67
C LEU A 30 8.29 -0.87 -2.11
N TYR A 31 7.16 -0.75 -2.78
CA TYR A 31 6.10 0.20 -2.43
C TYR A 31 4.79 -0.55 -2.13
N VAL A 32 4.90 -1.57 -1.30
CA VAL A 32 3.78 -2.34 -0.75
C VAL A 32 3.72 -2.14 0.75
N ASN A 33 2.52 -2.13 1.29
CA ASN A 33 2.28 -1.93 2.72
C ASN A 33 1.21 -2.91 3.20
N GLU A 34 1.45 -3.60 4.31
CA GLU A 34 0.53 -4.57 4.88
C GLU A 34 -0.84 -3.98 5.21
N HIS A 35 -0.87 -2.71 5.60
CA HIS A 35 -2.09 -2.02 6.02
C HIS A 35 -2.93 -1.49 4.86
N PHE A 36 -2.27 -0.96 3.81
CA PHE A 36 -2.92 -0.22 2.74
C PHE A 36 -3.02 -0.98 1.42
N THR A 37 -2.02 -1.82 1.09
CA THR A 37 -2.04 -2.57 -0.16
C THR A 37 -3.05 -3.71 -0.09
N ARG A 38 -4.01 -3.74 -1.01
CA ARG A 38 -5.10 -4.72 -1.01
C ARG A 38 -4.87 -5.88 -1.96
N ARG A 39 -4.27 -5.62 -3.12
CA ARG A 39 -3.97 -6.67 -4.09
C ARG A 39 -2.98 -6.19 -5.15
N LEU A 40 -2.40 -7.14 -5.85
CA LEU A 40 -1.66 -6.93 -7.10
C LEU A 40 -2.67 -7.07 -8.25
N VAL A 41 -2.89 -5.98 -8.99
CA VAL A 41 -4.05 -5.88 -9.90
C VAL A 41 -3.93 -6.73 -11.15
N GLU A 42 -2.73 -7.12 -11.54
CA GLU A 42 -2.45 -7.97 -12.72
C GLU A 42 -2.57 -9.47 -12.42
N MET A 43 -2.78 -9.85 -11.16
CA MET A 43 -2.84 -11.24 -10.71
C MET A 43 -4.25 -11.62 -10.25
N ASN A 44 -4.58 -12.92 -10.32
CA ASN A 44 -5.78 -13.40 -9.63
C ASN A 44 -5.63 -13.27 -8.11
N SER A 45 -6.73 -13.41 -7.38
CA SER A 45 -6.73 -13.18 -5.92
C SER A 45 -5.75 -14.08 -5.18
N THR A 46 -5.70 -15.37 -5.51
CA THR A 46 -4.83 -16.35 -4.85
C THR A 46 -3.35 -16.03 -5.07
N GLU A 47 -2.96 -15.78 -6.30
CA GLU A 47 -1.58 -15.38 -6.65
C GLU A 47 -1.19 -14.07 -5.98
N SER A 48 -2.09 -13.10 -6.02
CA SER A 48 -1.90 -11.80 -5.38
C SER A 48 -1.67 -11.95 -3.87
N ASP A 49 -2.50 -12.74 -3.18
CA ASP A 49 -2.40 -12.90 -1.71
C ASP A 49 -1.07 -13.55 -1.32
N VAL A 50 -0.65 -14.59 -2.05
CA VAL A 50 0.62 -15.30 -1.80
C VAL A 50 1.80 -14.36 -2.00
N LEU A 51 1.86 -13.67 -3.15
CA LEU A 51 2.99 -12.79 -3.46
C LEU A 51 3.01 -11.56 -2.58
N LEU A 52 1.86 -10.92 -2.34
CA LEU A 52 1.77 -9.75 -1.47
C LEU A 52 2.16 -10.09 -0.03
N GLY A 53 1.70 -11.24 0.48
CA GLY A 53 2.09 -11.72 1.81
C GLY A 53 3.60 -11.97 1.94
N TYR A 54 4.25 -12.46 0.89
CA TYR A 54 5.70 -12.58 0.86
C TYR A 54 6.40 -11.21 0.86
N LEU A 55 5.97 -10.30 0.00
CA LEU A 55 6.58 -8.97 -0.14
C LEU A 55 6.44 -8.12 1.13
N THR A 56 5.31 -8.15 1.79
CA THR A 56 5.09 -7.40 3.04
C THR A 56 5.95 -7.95 4.18
N LYS A 57 6.08 -9.28 4.29
CA LYS A 57 7.02 -9.91 5.25
C LYS A 57 8.47 -9.57 4.93
N TRP A 58 8.82 -9.46 3.65
CA TRP A 58 10.17 -9.09 3.23
C TRP A 58 10.54 -7.68 3.69
N VAL A 59 9.62 -6.73 3.61
CA VAL A 59 9.84 -5.35 4.10
C VAL A 59 10.20 -5.32 5.57
N ALA A 60 9.60 -6.20 6.38
CA ALA A 60 9.89 -6.32 7.82
C ALA A 60 11.17 -7.09 8.17
N ASN A 61 11.99 -7.47 7.18
CA ASN A 61 13.23 -8.20 7.41
C ASN A 61 14.20 -7.36 8.25
N PRO A 62 14.82 -7.90 9.32
CA PRO A 62 15.76 -7.18 10.18
C PRO A 62 16.93 -6.51 9.45
N ARG A 63 17.30 -7.00 8.26
CA ARG A 63 18.34 -6.38 7.42
C ARG A 63 17.99 -4.96 6.96
N PHE A 64 16.73 -4.61 6.94
CA PHE A 64 16.21 -3.34 6.44
C PHE A 64 15.54 -2.52 7.52
N THR A 65 15.54 -2.96 8.77
CA THR A 65 14.82 -2.33 9.86
C THR A 65 15.77 -1.70 10.86
N VAL A 66 15.35 -0.55 11.38
CA VAL A 66 16.00 0.12 12.50
C VAL A 66 14.97 0.25 13.60
N ARG A 67 15.31 -0.21 14.80
CA ARG A 67 14.49 0.00 15.98
C ARG A 67 14.99 1.25 16.70
N TYR A 68 14.12 2.22 16.87
CA TYR A 68 14.41 3.45 17.54
C TYR A 68 13.62 3.56 18.85
N ARG A 69 14.29 3.84 19.95
CA ARG A 69 13.68 4.11 21.24
C ARG A 69 13.51 5.61 21.43
N TRP A 70 12.26 6.04 21.52
CA TRP A 70 11.93 7.44 21.68
C TRP A 70 12.25 7.93 23.09
N THR A 71 12.74 9.15 23.18
CA THR A 71 12.89 9.93 24.41
C THR A 71 12.12 11.23 24.26
N GLU A 72 11.79 11.87 25.38
CA GLU A 72 11.13 13.17 25.38
C GLU A 72 11.95 14.19 24.58
N GLY A 73 11.27 15.05 23.83
CA GLY A 73 11.91 16.05 22.97
C GLY A 73 12.51 15.50 21.67
N THR A 74 12.42 14.20 21.40
CA THR A 74 12.92 13.64 20.13
C THR A 74 12.11 14.15 18.94
N ILE A 75 12.82 14.59 17.90
CA ILE A 75 12.26 14.89 16.58
C ILE A 75 12.83 13.86 15.60
N ALA A 76 11.95 13.11 14.89
CA ALA A 76 12.34 12.20 13.84
C ALA A 76 11.78 12.65 12.50
N ILE A 77 12.62 12.64 11.49
CA ILE A 77 12.25 12.98 10.10
C ILE A 77 12.61 11.79 9.23
N TRP A 78 11.66 11.31 8.43
CA TRP A 78 11.89 10.23 7.49
C TRP A 78 11.17 10.47 6.17
N ASP A 79 11.69 9.88 5.11
CA ASP A 79 11.12 9.96 3.79
C ASP A 79 10.09 8.84 3.58
N ASN A 80 8.80 9.17 3.60
CA ASN A 80 7.70 8.23 3.35
C ASN A 80 7.72 7.62 1.94
N ARG A 81 8.51 8.16 1.03
CA ARG A 81 8.62 7.65 -0.33
C ARG A 81 9.38 6.32 -0.40
N CYS A 82 10.23 6.03 0.57
CA CYS A 82 11.07 4.83 0.60
C CYS A 82 11.15 4.14 1.96
N THR A 83 10.51 4.67 2.99
CA THR A 83 10.50 4.09 4.34
C THR A 83 9.09 3.78 4.80
N GLN A 84 8.97 2.79 5.67
CA GLN A 84 7.77 2.46 6.41
C GLN A 84 8.09 2.48 7.90
N HIS A 85 7.10 2.76 8.71
CA HIS A 85 7.26 2.77 10.16
C HIS A 85 6.14 1.98 10.83
N PHE A 86 6.47 1.41 11.96
CA PHE A 86 5.56 0.63 12.79
C PHE A 86 5.77 0.98 14.25
N VAL A 87 4.68 1.17 14.98
CA VAL A 87 4.73 1.43 16.43
C VAL A 87 4.79 0.10 17.18
N LEU A 88 5.80 -0.08 18.01
CA LEU A 88 5.87 -1.20 18.94
C LEU A 88 5.15 -0.78 20.22
N ASN A 89 4.17 -1.57 20.64
CA ASN A 89 3.41 -1.33 21.88
C ASN A 89 4.14 -1.91 23.10
N ASP A 90 5.39 -1.48 23.29
CA ASP A 90 6.26 -1.92 24.37
C ASP A 90 6.58 -0.81 25.38
N PHE A 91 5.74 0.18 25.47
CA PHE A 91 5.82 1.30 26.40
C PHE A 91 4.76 1.18 27.51
N VAL A 92 5.04 1.76 28.65
CA VAL A 92 4.13 1.87 29.79
C VAL A 92 3.73 3.32 29.99
N GLY A 93 2.45 3.56 30.26
CA GLY A 93 1.91 4.89 30.47
C GLY A 93 1.44 5.59 29.19
N GLU A 94 1.28 6.90 29.28
CA GLU A 94 0.81 7.71 28.15
C GLU A 94 1.96 8.05 27.20
N ARG A 95 1.68 8.01 25.92
CA ARG A 95 2.62 8.37 24.85
C ARG A 95 1.93 9.30 23.86
N ILE A 96 2.34 10.55 23.83
CA ILE A 96 1.82 11.55 22.90
C ILE A 96 2.84 11.79 21.80
N ILE A 97 2.40 11.64 20.54
CA ILE A 97 3.20 11.95 19.34
C ILE A 97 2.42 12.92 18.46
N GLN A 98 3.07 13.99 18.07
CA GLN A 98 2.58 14.91 17.06
C GLN A 98 3.27 14.62 15.73
N ARG A 99 2.51 14.66 14.63
CA ARG A 99 3.03 14.37 13.28
C ARG A 99 2.54 15.41 12.29
N VAL A 100 3.47 15.85 11.45
CA VAL A 100 3.19 16.62 10.23
C VAL A 100 3.65 15.80 9.04
N THR A 101 2.80 15.73 8.02
CA THR A 101 3.12 15.03 6.76
C THR A 101 3.18 16.05 5.62
N ILE A 102 4.30 16.08 4.92
CA ILE A 102 4.48 16.89 3.71
C ILE A 102 3.98 16.08 2.51
N MET A 103 3.18 16.71 1.67
CA MET A 103 2.70 16.09 0.43
C MET A 103 3.89 15.79 -0.50
N GLY A 104 3.94 14.55 -0.96
CA GLY A 104 4.98 14.08 -1.89
C GLY A 104 4.52 14.05 -3.35
N ASP A 105 5.38 13.51 -4.19
CA ASP A 105 5.14 13.27 -5.61
C ASP A 105 4.23 12.05 -5.86
N LYS A 106 3.67 11.97 -7.06
CA LYS A 106 2.95 10.78 -7.51
C LYS A 106 3.94 9.61 -7.67
N PRO A 107 3.69 8.44 -7.05
CA PRO A 107 4.56 7.28 -7.20
C PRO A 107 4.77 6.88 -8.66
N GLN A 108 6.02 6.75 -9.06
CA GLN A 108 6.41 6.36 -10.41
C GLN A 108 7.13 5.00 -10.38
N GLY A 109 6.94 4.21 -11.43
CA GLY A 109 7.55 2.90 -11.61
C GLY A 109 7.57 2.51 -13.08
N ASN A 110 7.94 1.28 -13.38
CA ASN A 110 7.86 0.76 -14.73
C ASN A 110 6.39 0.71 -15.20
N LYS A 111 6.17 0.81 -16.52
CA LYS A 111 4.85 0.54 -17.08
C LYS A 111 4.45 -0.91 -16.77
N PRO A 112 3.19 -1.17 -16.43
CA PRO A 112 2.70 -2.54 -16.26
C PRO A 112 2.94 -3.37 -17.52
N ALA A 113 3.45 -4.59 -17.35
CA ALA A 113 3.64 -5.52 -18.45
C ALA A 113 2.35 -6.26 -18.85
N TRP A 114 1.42 -6.34 -17.91
CA TRP A 114 0.14 -7.03 -18.08
C TRP A 114 -1.04 -6.10 -17.80
N LYS A 115 -2.20 -6.48 -18.35
CA LYS A 115 -3.46 -5.81 -18.04
C LYS A 115 -3.94 -6.23 -16.64
N PRO A 116 -4.74 -5.40 -15.95
CA PRO A 116 -5.39 -5.81 -14.72
C PRO A 116 -6.20 -7.10 -14.92
N TRP A 117 -6.07 -8.03 -13.98
CA TRP A 117 -6.81 -9.27 -14.03
C TRP A 117 -8.23 -9.05 -13.49
N ILE A 118 -9.21 -9.42 -14.27
CA ILE A 118 -10.62 -9.39 -13.90
C ILE A 118 -11.14 -10.82 -13.85
N ARG A 119 -11.76 -11.19 -12.74
CA ARG A 119 -12.32 -12.53 -12.58
C ARG A 119 -13.39 -12.77 -13.65
N PRO A 120 -13.28 -13.85 -14.43
CA PRO A 120 -14.34 -14.24 -15.36
C PRO A 120 -15.63 -14.58 -14.62
N GLY A 121 -16.79 -14.20 -15.17
CA GLY A 121 -18.10 -14.55 -14.63
C GLY A 121 -18.87 -13.37 -14.02
N ARG A 122 -19.98 -13.69 -13.36
CA ARG A 122 -20.89 -12.66 -12.82
C ARG A 122 -20.27 -11.96 -11.61
N LEU A 123 -20.24 -10.65 -11.63
CA LEU A 123 -19.75 -9.80 -10.53
C LEU A 123 -20.48 -10.03 -9.19
N SER A 124 -21.69 -10.60 -9.22
CA SER A 124 -22.43 -10.94 -8.01
C SER A 124 -21.79 -12.03 -7.15
N ALA A 125 -20.91 -12.84 -7.73
CA ALA A 125 -20.19 -13.91 -7.05
C ALA A 125 -18.80 -13.49 -6.55
N THR A 126 -18.40 -12.23 -6.77
CA THR A 126 -17.07 -11.74 -6.41
C THR A 126 -17.04 -11.14 -5.01
N SER A 127 -15.85 -11.14 -4.39
CA SER A 127 -15.64 -10.45 -3.13
C SER A 127 -15.93 -8.95 -3.25
N ARG A 128 -16.18 -8.30 -2.10
CA ARG A 128 -16.36 -6.84 -2.05
C ARG A 128 -15.17 -6.09 -2.69
N HIS A 129 -13.95 -6.58 -2.46
CA HIS A 129 -12.73 -5.98 -3.00
C HIS A 129 -12.65 -6.11 -4.53
N ASP A 130 -13.04 -7.25 -5.10
CA ASP A 130 -13.07 -7.45 -6.55
C ASP A 130 -14.05 -6.49 -7.22
N ARG A 131 -15.23 -6.29 -6.63
CA ARG A 131 -16.22 -5.33 -7.14
C ARG A 131 -15.72 -3.89 -7.05
N GLN A 132 -15.09 -3.51 -5.95
CA GLN A 132 -14.52 -2.17 -5.80
C GLN A 132 -13.41 -1.92 -6.84
N LEU A 133 -12.52 -2.89 -7.04
CA LEU A 133 -11.49 -2.79 -8.06
C LEU A 133 -12.10 -2.66 -9.45
N TYR A 134 -13.07 -3.50 -9.80
CA TYR A 134 -13.75 -3.41 -11.10
C TYR A 134 -14.36 -2.03 -11.33
N MET A 135 -15.13 -1.50 -10.37
CA MET A 135 -15.73 -0.18 -10.48
C MET A 135 -14.68 0.93 -10.61
N TYR A 136 -13.59 0.83 -9.89
CA TYR A 136 -12.46 1.75 -10.02
C TYR A 136 -11.83 1.70 -11.41
N LEU A 137 -11.48 0.50 -11.90
CA LEU A 137 -10.88 0.32 -13.23
C LEU A 137 -11.80 0.83 -14.34
N LYS A 138 -13.11 0.57 -14.25
CA LYS A 138 -14.13 1.09 -15.15
C LYS A 138 -14.17 2.62 -15.14
N SER A 139 -14.21 3.23 -13.96
CA SER A 139 -14.24 4.70 -13.81
C SER A 139 -13.01 5.39 -14.38
N LYS A 140 -11.87 4.71 -14.38
CA LYS A 140 -10.60 5.21 -14.93
C LYS A 140 -10.35 4.80 -16.39
N LYS A 141 -11.30 4.11 -17.03
CA LYS A 141 -11.19 3.58 -18.41
C LYS A 141 -9.94 2.71 -18.60
N LEU A 142 -9.60 1.93 -17.60
CA LEU A 142 -8.44 1.02 -17.61
C LEU A 142 -8.81 -0.40 -18.06
N ILE A 143 -10.09 -0.68 -18.21
CA ILE A 143 -10.65 -1.92 -18.76
C ILE A 143 -11.75 -1.59 -19.73
N ASP A 144 -11.85 -2.38 -20.81
CA ASP A 144 -12.96 -2.33 -21.74
C ASP A 144 -14.17 -2.98 -21.06
N VAL A 145 -15.32 -2.36 -21.20
CA VAL A 145 -16.59 -2.84 -20.64
C VAL A 145 -17.53 -3.04 -21.82
N ASP A 146 -17.74 -4.29 -22.17
CA ASP A 146 -18.84 -4.71 -23.04
C ASP A 146 -20.18 -4.62 -22.29
#